data_101dbece125ecdf676bfa190d525e3ce
#
_entry.id   101dbece125ecdf676bfa190d525e3ce
#
_cell.length_a   1.000
_cell.length_b   1.000
_cell.length_c   1.000
_cell.angle_alpha   90.00
_cell.angle_beta   90.00
_cell.angle_gamma   90.00
#
_symmetry.space_group_name_H-M   'P 1'
#
loop_
_entity.id
_entity.type
_entity.pdbx_description
1 polymer ?
#
loop_
_entity_poly.entity_id
_entity_poly.type
_entity_poly.pdbx_seq_one_letter_code
_entity_poly.pdbx_strand_id
1 'polypeptide(L)'
;MRPLSRTPNGNNYKTYQSYRSDLLQRYGPYCAYCEKKDNDLDIEHVEPKSKSGKITDWNNLLLACPTCNRDFKKAFNASRMGYVFPDKDETFKVFHYRANGTIAALTQAAVKTKKLCGLDRSGATSNRADAYSRAFELKQKVI
;
A
#
# COMPACT_ATOMS: atom_id res chain seq x y z
N MET A 1 -5.36 -2.58 3.63
CA MET A 1 -4.33 -1.51 3.63
C MET A 1 -4.03 -1.11 5.06
N ARG A 2 -2.92 -1.56 5.59
CA ARG A 2 -2.50 -1.22 6.97
C ARG A 2 -1.91 0.19 7.00
N PRO A 3 -2.08 0.93 8.09
CA PRO A 3 -1.39 2.20 8.26
C PRO A 3 0.13 1.99 8.32
N LEU A 4 0.89 2.87 7.69
CA LEU A 4 2.35 2.83 7.68
C LEU A 4 2.90 4.05 8.41
N SER A 5 3.70 3.83 9.43
CA SER A 5 4.34 4.91 10.17
C SER A 5 5.60 5.38 9.46
N ARG A 6 5.61 6.61 8.98
CA ARG A 6 6.83 7.24 8.48
C ARG A 6 7.68 7.75 9.64
N THR A 7 8.92 7.34 9.63
CA THR A 7 9.96 7.99 10.45
C THR A 7 10.85 8.80 9.53
N PRO A 8 11.46 9.89 10.02
CA PRO A 8 12.46 10.60 9.24
C PRO A 8 13.55 9.64 8.76
N ASN A 9 13.95 9.79 7.49
CA ASN A 9 15.11 9.11 6.95
C ASN A 9 16.24 10.12 6.86
N GLY A 10 17.36 9.83 7.53
CA GLY A 10 18.55 10.70 7.53
C GLY A 10 19.34 10.64 6.21
N ASN A 11 19.04 9.69 5.33
CA ASN A 11 19.70 9.57 4.04
C ASN A 11 19.09 10.54 3.03
N ASN A 12 19.96 11.10 2.19
CA ASN A 12 19.56 12.01 1.12
C ASN A 12 20.17 11.53 -0.21
N TYR A 13 19.51 10.57 -0.81
CA TYR A 13 20.01 9.98 -2.07
C TYR A 13 19.65 10.84 -3.27
N LYS A 14 20.55 10.82 -4.28
CA LYS A 14 20.33 11.52 -5.55
C LYS A 14 19.29 10.86 -6.44
N THR A 15 19.07 9.55 -6.26
CA THR A 15 18.08 8.79 -7.03
C THR A 15 17.12 8.08 -6.10
N TYR A 16 15.85 7.98 -6.51
CA TYR A 16 14.84 7.31 -5.68
C TYR A 16 15.09 5.81 -5.56
N GLN A 17 15.72 5.18 -6.54
CA GLN A 17 16.06 3.76 -6.50
C GLN A 17 16.96 3.41 -5.31
N SER A 18 17.82 4.34 -4.90
CA SER A 18 18.72 4.15 -3.78
C SER A 18 18.01 4.00 -2.43
N TYR A 19 16.75 4.41 -2.32
CA TYR A 19 15.93 4.21 -1.13
C TYR A 19 15.34 2.79 -0.97
N ARG A 20 15.55 1.89 -1.93
CA ARG A 20 14.95 0.54 -1.88
C ARG A 20 15.26 -0.20 -0.59
N SER A 21 16.52 -0.22 -0.19
CA SER A 21 16.94 -0.91 1.04
C SER A 21 16.28 -0.31 2.29
N ASP A 22 16.21 1.01 2.36
CA ASP A 22 15.60 1.73 3.48
C ASP A 22 14.09 1.45 3.57
N LEU A 23 13.41 1.42 2.41
CA LEU A 23 11.98 1.10 2.32
C LEU A 23 11.70 -0.36 2.76
N LEU A 24 12.52 -1.30 2.29
CA LEU A 24 12.41 -2.71 2.69
C LEU A 24 12.66 -2.90 4.18
N GLN A 25 13.67 -2.24 4.73
CA GLN A 25 13.97 -2.28 6.16
C GLN A 25 12.84 -1.68 6.99
N ARG A 26 12.25 -0.59 6.52
CA ARG A 26 11.19 0.11 7.26
C ARG A 26 9.84 -0.59 7.20
N TYR A 27 9.44 -1.05 6.03
CA TYR A 27 8.07 -1.54 5.79
C TYR A 27 7.99 -3.04 5.53
N GLY A 28 9.13 -3.71 5.29
CA GLY A 28 9.18 -5.12 4.89
C GLY A 28 8.80 -5.33 3.42
N PRO A 29 8.90 -6.58 2.93
CA PRO A 29 8.64 -6.93 1.53
C PRO A 29 7.14 -7.06 1.26
N TYR A 30 6.36 -6.02 1.54
CA TYR A 30 4.91 -6.02 1.39
C TYR A 30 4.45 -4.82 0.57
N CYS A 31 3.50 -5.07 -0.33
CA CYS A 31 2.84 -3.99 -1.05
C CYS A 31 2.09 -3.06 -0.08
N ALA A 32 2.38 -1.77 -0.14
CA ALA A 32 1.73 -0.78 0.72
C ALA A 32 0.20 -0.70 0.53
N TYR A 33 -0.29 -1.12 -0.64
CA TYR A 33 -1.71 -1.03 -0.99
C TYR A 33 -2.49 -2.32 -0.72
N CYS A 34 -2.11 -3.43 -1.34
CA CYS A 34 -2.82 -4.71 -1.15
C CYS A 34 -2.23 -5.62 -0.07
N GLU A 35 -1.07 -5.26 0.47
CA GLU A 35 -0.33 -5.95 1.54
C GLU A 35 0.23 -7.33 1.16
N LYS A 36 0.12 -7.73 -0.09
CA LYS A 36 0.75 -8.96 -0.59
C LYS A 36 2.26 -8.91 -0.33
N LYS A 37 2.81 -9.99 0.21
CA LYS A 37 4.26 -10.21 0.23
C LYS A 37 4.76 -10.46 -1.19
N ASP A 38 5.77 -9.72 -1.61
CA ASP A 38 6.33 -9.83 -2.96
C ASP A 38 7.83 -9.50 -2.92
N ASN A 39 8.61 -10.22 -3.71
CA ASN A 39 10.04 -9.97 -3.85
C ASN A 39 10.34 -8.93 -4.95
N ASP A 40 9.37 -8.67 -5.83
CA ASP A 40 9.51 -7.79 -6.99
C ASP A 40 8.69 -6.50 -6.84
N LEU A 41 8.77 -5.87 -5.65
CA LEU A 41 8.08 -4.62 -5.40
C LEU A 41 8.73 -3.45 -6.16
N ASP A 42 7.90 -2.62 -6.75
CA ASP A 42 8.32 -1.32 -7.30
C ASP A 42 8.49 -0.29 -6.18
N ILE A 43 9.37 0.68 -6.41
CA ILE A 43 9.32 1.93 -5.63
C ILE A 43 8.24 2.80 -6.24
N GLU A 44 7.23 3.04 -5.43
CA GLU A 44 6.02 3.77 -5.79
C GLU A 44 6.13 5.24 -5.38
N HIS A 45 5.76 6.13 -6.29
CA HIS A 45 5.54 7.54 -5.98
C HIS A 45 4.06 7.77 -5.68
N VAL A 46 3.72 8.06 -4.43
CA VAL A 46 2.32 8.25 -4.03
C VAL A 46 1.69 9.40 -4.82
N GLU A 47 2.35 10.54 -4.88
CA GLU A 47 2.07 11.57 -5.88
C GLU A 47 2.97 11.33 -7.08
N PRO A 48 2.41 11.19 -8.30
CA PRO A 48 3.20 10.80 -9.46
C PRO A 48 4.28 11.84 -9.80
N LYS A 49 5.36 11.36 -10.39
CA LYS A 49 6.53 12.19 -10.78
C LYS A 49 6.14 13.41 -11.60
N SER A 50 5.13 13.27 -12.46
CA SER A 50 4.65 14.34 -13.34
C SER A 50 3.95 15.48 -12.60
N LYS A 51 3.59 15.30 -11.34
CA LYS A 51 2.77 16.28 -10.60
C LYS A 51 3.47 16.95 -9.43
N SER A 52 4.26 16.19 -8.65
CA SER A 52 4.75 16.72 -7.37
C SER A 52 6.15 17.31 -7.43
N GLY A 53 6.94 16.97 -8.43
CA GLY A 53 8.38 17.25 -8.44
C GLY A 53 9.16 16.55 -7.31
N LYS A 54 8.48 15.71 -6.51
CA LYS A 54 9.05 15.02 -5.33
C LYS A 54 9.56 13.63 -5.69
N ILE A 55 10.46 13.57 -6.67
CA ILE A 55 10.94 12.29 -7.24
C ILE A 55 11.82 11.53 -6.25
N THR A 56 12.62 12.25 -5.46
CA THR A 56 13.55 11.68 -4.49
C THR A 56 13.16 11.98 -3.04
N ASP A 57 11.92 12.40 -2.80
CA ASP A 57 11.43 12.68 -1.46
C ASP A 57 10.99 11.39 -0.77
N TRP A 58 11.68 11.02 0.29
CA TRP A 58 11.33 9.88 1.15
C TRP A 58 9.84 9.85 1.53
N ASN A 59 9.27 11.01 1.81
CA ASN A 59 7.87 11.14 2.22
C ASN A 59 6.87 10.86 1.08
N ASN A 60 7.35 10.72 -0.15
CA ASN A 60 6.54 10.38 -1.31
C ASN A 60 6.78 8.95 -1.82
N LEU A 61 7.67 8.19 -1.20
CA LEU A 61 8.05 6.85 -1.66
C LEU A 61 7.44 5.76 -0.79
N LEU A 62 6.91 4.72 -1.42
CA LEU A 62 6.44 3.49 -0.81
C LEU A 62 6.92 2.29 -1.64
N LEU A 63 6.63 1.08 -1.19
CA LEU A 63 6.78 -0.14 -1.97
C LEU A 63 5.41 -0.64 -2.41
N ALA A 64 5.24 -0.93 -3.68
CA ALA A 64 3.99 -1.46 -4.20
C ALA A 64 4.24 -2.58 -5.22
N CYS A 65 3.36 -3.59 -5.24
CA CYS A 65 3.46 -4.63 -6.25
C CYS A 65 3.14 -4.06 -7.64
N PRO A 66 3.70 -4.66 -8.71
CA PRO A 66 3.46 -4.20 -10.07
C PRO A 66 1.99 -4.06 -10.42
N THR A 67 1.15 -4.97 -9.96
CA THR A 67 -0.30 -4.91 -10.23
C THR A 67 -0.95 -3.66 -9.64
N CYS A 68 -0.71 -3.35 -8.36
CA CYS A 68 -1.24 -2.13 -7.74
C CYS A 68 -0.67 -0.86 -8.37
N ASN A 69 0.62 -0.87 -8.68
CA ASN A 69 1.33 0.29 -9.21
C ASN A 69 1.10 0.51 -10.71
N ARG A 70 1.42 -0.50 -11.52
CA ARG A 70 1.46 -0.35 -12.98
C ARG A 70 0.11 -0.57 -13.65
N ASP A 71 -0.68 -1.54 -13.17
CA ASP A 71 -1.95 -1.90 -13.81
C ASP A 71 -3.11 -1.06 -13.32
N PHE A 72 -3.15 -0.72 -12.03
CA PHE A 72 -4.25 0.02 -11.42
C PHE A 72 -3.94 1.49 -11.17
N LYS A 73 -3.07 1.81 -10.22
CA LYS A 73 -2.82 3.21 -9.85
C LYS A 73 -2.20 4.02 -10.99
N LYS A 74 -1.23 3.45 -11.69
CA LYS A 74 -0.54 4.11 -12.82
C LYS A 74 -0.02 5.50 -12.43
N ALA A 75 0.17 6.38 -13.40
CA ALA A 75 0.45 7.80 -13.21
C ALA A 75 -0.85 8.58 -12.98
N PHE A 76 -1.64 8.19 -11.96
CA PHE A 76 -2.86 8.92 -11.70
C PHE A 76 -2.54 10.37 -11.35
N ASN A 77 -3.27 11.25 -11.96
CA ASN A 77 -2.91 12.65 -12.13
C ASN A 77 -3.65 13.56 -11.16
N ALA A 78 -3.67 13.19 -9.89
CA ALA A 78 -4.34 13.96 -8.86
C ALA A 78 -3.47 14.12 -7.63
N SER A 79 -3.72 15.14 -6.84
CA SER A 79 -3.16 15.29 -5.51
C SER A 79 -3.69 14.17 -4.60
N ARG A 80 -3.08 13.99 -3.43
CA ARG A 80 -3.59 13.08 -2.40
C ARG A 80 -4.97 13.50 -1.87
N MET A 81 -5.38 14.72 -2.12
CA MET A 81 -6.65 15.27 -1.63
C MET A 81 -7.85 14.45 -2.13
N GLY A 82 -8.72 14.06 -1.22
CA GLY A 82 -9.88 13.23 -1.53
C GLY A 82 -9.62 11.73 -1.65
N TYR A 83 -8.41 11.30 -1.34
CA TYR A 83 -8.00 9.89 -1.23
C TYR A 83 -7.42 9.58 0.14
N VAL A 84 -7.42 8.33 0.53
CA VAL A 84 -6.69 7.84 1.71
C VAL A 84 -5.48 7.04 1.28
N PHE A 85 -4.34 7.30 1.92
CA PHE A 85 -3.10 6.59 1.67
C PHE A 85 -2.48 6.09 2.97
N PRO A 86 -1.82 4.93 2.97
CA PRO A 86 -1.42 4.24 4.20
C PRO A 86 -0.38 4.99 5.03
N ASP A 87 0.38 5.89 4.42
CA ASP A 87 1.45 6.64 5.08
C ASP A 87 0.98 7.93 5.79
N LYS A 88 -0.24 8.37 5.53
CA LYS A 88 -0.80 9.60 6.12
C LYS A 88 -2.13 9.40 6.83
N ASP A 89 -2.84 8.32 6.55
CA ASP A 89 -4.21 8.13 7.00
C ASP A 89 -4.34 6.88 7.89
N GLU A 90 -5.28 6.92 8.82
CA GLU A 90 -5.67 5.81 9.66
C GLU A 90 -6.56 4.82 8.87
N THR A 91 -5.94 4.07 7.97
CA THR A 91 -6.66 3.24 7.00
C THR A 91 -7.52 2.16 7.62
N PHE A 92 -7.18 1.66 8.83
CA PHE A 92 -8.03 0.70 9.55
C PHE A 92 -9.36 1.28 10.02
N LYS A 93 -9.48 2.60 10.13
CA LYS A 93 -10.75 3.25 10.48
C LYS A 93 -11.70 3.40 9.30
N VAL A 94 -11.19 3.34 8.08
CA VAL A 94 -11.97 3.60 6.87
C VAL A 94 -12.12 2.39 5.95
N PHE A 95 -11.40 1.29 6.23
CA PHE A 95 -11.55 0.01 5.55
C PHE A 95 -11.96 -1.06 6.56
N HIS A 96 -12.97 -1.83 6.21
CA HIS A 96 -13.38 -3.01 6.95
C HIS A 96 -13.07 -4.27 6.15
N TYR A 97 -12.30 -5.17 6.74
CA TYR A 97 -11.84 -6.41 6.11
C TYR A 97 -12.71 -7.59 6.55
N ARG A 98 -13.12 -8.43 5.61
CA ARG A 98 -13.93 -9.61 5.88
C ARG A 98 -13.12 -10.89 5.71
N ALA A 99 -13.56 -11.96 6.35
CA ALA A 99 -12.91 -13.28 6.31
C ALA A 99 -12.78 -13.84 4.88
N ASN A 100 -13.72 -13.51 3.98
CA ASN A 100 -13.66 -13.89 2.58
C ASN A 100 -12.70 -13.04 1.72
N GLY A 101 -11.94 -12.14 2.34
CA GLY A 101 -10.96 -11.28 1.67
C GLY A 101 -11.52 -10.00 1.05
N THR A 102 -12.83 -9.78 1.11
CA THR A 102 -13.43 -8.54 0.59
C THR A 102 -13.18 -7.36 1.54
N ILE A 103 -13.18 -6.16 0.98
CA ILE A 103 -12.99 -4.91 1.73
C ILE A 103 -14.21 -4.01 1.55
N ALA A 104 -14.80 -3.57 2.67
CA ALA A 104 -15.74 -2.46 2.66
C ALA A 104 -14.99 -1.15 2.86
N ALA A 105 -15.25 -0.17 2.01
CA ALA A 105 -14.76 1.20 2.17
C ALA A 105 -15.86 2.04 2.84
N LEU A 106 -15.53 2.65 3.97
CA LEU A 106 -16.51 3.30 4.86
C LEU A 106 -16.67 4.79 4.58
N THR A 107 -15.81 5.38 3.74
CA THR A 107 -15.85 6.79 3.36
C THR A 107 -15.69 6.94 1.86
N GLN A 108 -16.10 8.08 1.30
CA GLN A 108 -15.92 8.35 -0.13
C GLN A 108 -14.44 8.36 -0.55
N ALA A 109 -13.56 8.88 0.28
CA ALA A 109 -12.13 8.86 0.02
C ALA A 109 -11.59 7.41 -0.02
N ALA A 110 -12.04 6.55 0.88
CA ALA A 110 -11.69 5.13 0.89
C ALA A 110 -12.23 4.39 -0.34
N VAL A 111 -13.45 4.70 -0.78
CA VAL A 111 -14.02 4.14 -2.03
C VAL A 111 -13.14 4.49 -3.23
N LYS A 112 -12.73 5.75 -3.34
CA LYS A 112 -11.84 6.20 -4.41
C LYS A 112 -10.49 5.48 -4.38
N THR A 113 -9.87 5.36 -3.22
CA THR A 113 -8.59 4.67 -3.07
C THR A 113 -8.71 3.17 -3.36
N LYS A 114 -9.78 2.52 -2.88
CA LYS A 114 -10.06 1.11 -3.17
C LYS A 114 -10.12 0.85 -4.68
N LYS A 115 -10.82 1.70 -5.41
CA LYS A 115 -10.93 1.64 -6.88
C LYS A 115 -9.58 1.95 -7.55
N LEU A 116 -8.91 3.01 -7.12
CA LEU A 116 -7.62 3.44 -7.68
C LEU A 116 -6.56 2.34 -7.63
N CYS A 117 -6.47 1.63 -6.53
CA CYS A 117 -5.46 0.58 -6.31
C CYS A 117 -5.97 -0.83 -6.69
N GLY A 118 -7.18 -0.96 -7.20
CA GLY A 118 -7.75 -2.25 -7.58
C GLY A 118 -7.84 -3.25 -6.43
N LEU A 119 -8.19 -2.78 -5.23
CA LEU A 119 -8.16 -3.62 -4.02
C LEU A 119 -9.22 -4.72 -4.01
N ASP A 120 -10.27 -4.61 -4.83
CA ASP A 120 -11.32 -5.63 -4.99
C ASP A 120 -11.04 -6.66 -6.08
N ARG A 121 -9.92 -6.58 -6.77
CA ARG A 121 -9.59 -7.58 -7.80
C ARG A 121 -9.51 -8.98 -7.19
N SER A 122 -9.87 -10.00 -7.98
CA SER A 122 -9.98 -11.39 -7.51
C SER A 122 -8.69 -11.90 -6.84
N GLY A 123 -7.52 -11.64 -7.42
CA GLY A 123 -6.23 -12.06 -6.86
C GLY A 123 -5.95 -11.45 -5.49
N ALA A 124 -6.23 -10.16 -5.30
CA ALA A 124 -6.05 -9.51 -4.01
C ALA A 124 -7.06 -10.02 -2.97
N THR A 125 -8.30 -10.25 -3.35
CA THR A 125 -9.34 -10.83 -2.49
C THR A 125 -8.96 -12.24 -2.05
N SER A 126 -8.53 -13.11 -2.96
CA SER A 126 -8.08 -14.47 -2.65
C SER A 126 -6.88 -14.46 -1.71
N ASN A 127 -5.88 -13.63 -1.96
CA ASN A 127 -4.70 -13.53 -1.08
C ASN A 127 -5.07 -13.12 0.35
N ARG A 128 -6.02 -12.22 0.52
CA ARG A 128 -6.50 -11.82 1.85
C ARG A 128 -7.30 -12.92 2.55
N ALA A 129 -8.15 -13.63 1.81
CA ALA A 129 -8.91 -14.76 2.34
C ALA A 129 -7.98 -15.87 2.84
N ASP A 130 -6.96 -16.22 2.06
CA ASP A 130 -5.94 -17.20 2.45
C ASP A 130 -5.14 -16.74 3.68
N ALA A 131 -4.76 -15.48 3.73
CA ALA A 131 -4.04 -14.91 4.87
C ALA A 131 -4.91 -14.95 6.14
N TYR A 132 -6.19 -14.64 6.04
CA TYR A 132 -7.14 -14.74 7.14
C TYR A 132 -7.26 -16.18 7.66
N SER A 133 -7.45 -17.14 6.76
CA SER A 133 -7.57 -18.56 7.13
C SER A 133 -6.32 -19.07 7.84
N ARG A 134 -5.14 -18.77 7.32
CA ARG A 134 -3.87 -19.13 7.96
C ARG A 134 -3.70 -18.51 9.35
N ALA A 135 -4.05 -17.25 9.49
CA ALA A 135 -3.97 -16.56 10.79
C ALA A 135 -4.96 -17.17 11.80
N PHE A 136 -6.16 -17.52 11.36
CA PHE A 136 -7.18 -18.17 12.19
C PHE A 136 -6.71 -19.55 12.67
N GLU A 137 -6.16 -20.38 11.77
CA GLU A 137 -5.60 -21.70 12.11
C GLU A 137 -4.44 -21.60 13.12
N LEU A 138 -3.54 -20.63 12.92
CA LEU A 138 -2.44 -20.41 13.87
C LEU A 138 -2.96 -20.00 15.24
N LYS A 139 -3.97 -19.14 15.30
CA LYS A 139 -4.60 -18.74 16.55
C LYS A 139 -5.19 -19.95 17.31
N GLN A 140 -5.81 -20.89 16.62
CA GLN A 140 -6.36 -22.10 17.23
C GLN A 140 -5.27 -23.00 17.85
N LYS A 141 -4.07 -23.01 17.26
CA LYS A 141 -2.95 -23.82 17.76
C LYS A 141 -2.28 -23.25 19.01
N VAL A 142 -2.46 -21.98 19.31
CA VAL A 142 -1.84 -21.26 20.44
C VAL A 142 -2.72 -21.32 21.70
N ILE A 143 -3.96 -21.69 21.55
CA ILE A 143 -4.90 -21.91 22.68
C ILE A 143 -4.76 -23.38 23.18
#